data_f9c5f1498236c696c8f1cdd064e2f3b7
#
_entry.id   f9c5f1498236c696c8f1cdd064e2f3b7
#
_cell.length_a   1.000
_cell.length_b   1.000
_cell.length_c   1.000
_cell.angle_alpha   90.00
_cell.angle_beta   90.00
_cell.angle_gamma   90.00
#
_symmetry.space_group_name_H-M   'P 1'
#
loop_
_entity.id
_entity.type
_entity.pdbx_description
1 polymer ?
#
loop_
_entity_poly.entity_id
_entity_poly.type
_entity_poly.pdbx_seq_one_letter_code
_entity_poly.pdbx_strand_id
1 'polypeptide(L)'
;MTEMILLDPVRVLVGPDQTVQEHGAALLREGCLEAFGDQAREAARAAGIGSTAAGHQLLAPCLVDVHSLLPEPFQGQGETLESLVRSAAAGGYGQLALLPEASGNRRELPDRLRGFQRSDCDVAVHLWGGFSQGGQGEQLTPHADLIEAGAIGLSDGNSMPPVPLLDRALTLGESGGSPVLIPPLDAVLRGEGLLREGPEALRAGWPTDPLSSETLPLSQLAQLQQEHPERKLTLMGLSTAAGVDLLKQLSLRPAATVSWWHVLTSNSSSAATAASWFVSPSLGDRTDRAALIEGLSEGLIQAIAVHASPLDDEECLLPPDQRQRGIAGHQHVLPSLWQTLVVSSGWTAEQLWDVLSFGPSRLLGVEEERLSQGSNRWLLFDPDVIWTPTRSDPWASQAANQPCLDQPLSGRVVQCGIRTPACPAD
;
A
#
# COMPACT_ATOMS: atom_id res chain seq x y z
N MET A 1 -21.86 -25.23 16.58
CA MET A 1 -20.85 -26.17 16.05
C MET A 1 -19.69 -25.35 15.59
N THR A 2 -18.48 -25.64 16.04
CA THR A 2 -17.25 -24.94 15.65
C THR A 2 -17.04 -25.13 14.15
N GLU A 3 -17.01 -24.07 13.38
CA GLU A 3 -16.80 -24.16 11.93
C GLU A 3 -15.36 -24.60 11.65
N MET A 4 -15.23 -25.75 11.01
CA MET A 4 -13.93 -26.31 10.57
C MET A 4 -13.99 -26.59 9.08
N ILE A 5 -12.97 -26.15 8.36
CA ILE A 5 -12.86 -26.31 6.91
C ILE A 5 -11.47 -26.87 6.57
N LEU A 6 -11.42 -28.00 5.85
CA LEU A 6 -10.19 -28.52 5.25
C LEU A 6 -10.13 -28.09 3.79
N LEU A 7 -9.15 -27.25 3.44
CA LEU A 7 -8.78 -26.94 2.07
C LEU A 7 -7.76 -27.97 1.58
N ASP A 8 -8.14 -28.86 0.64
CA ASP A 8 -7.25 -29.90 0.11
C ASP A 8 -7.74 -30.39 -1.26
N PRO A 9 -6.99 -30.20 -2.37
CA PRO A 9 -5.72 -29.46 -2.41
C PRO A 9 -5.94 -27.95 -2.38
N VAL A 10 -4.91 -27.22 -1.95
CA VAL A 10 -4.82 -25.74 -2.01
C VAL A 10 -3.35 -25.35 -2.27
N ARG A 11 -3.12 -24.28 -3.04
CA ARG A 11 -1.78 -23.69 -3.17
C ARG A 11 -1.45 -22.93 -1.90
N VAL A 12 -0.24 -23.07 -1.36
CA VAL A 12 0.14 -22.46 -0.07
C VAL A 12 1.46 -21.73 -0.20
N LEU A 13 1.46 -20.42 0.10
CA LEU A 13 2.64 -19.61 0.33
C LEU A 13 2.78 -19.37 1.84
N VAL A 14 3.80 -19.92 2.49
CA VAL A 14 3.93 -19.86 3.96
C VAL A 14 4.52 -18.53 4.44
N GLY A 15 5.49 -17.98 3.72
CA GLY A 15 6.20 -16.77 4.14
C GLY A 15 7.33 -16.39 3.20
N PRO A 16 8.16 -15.39 3.58
CA PRO A 16 9.28 -14.94 2.76
C PRO A 16 10.28 -16.09 2.53
N ASP A 17 11.01 -16.00 1.42
CA ASP A 17 12.03 -16.97 0.98
C ASP A 17 11.52 -18.41 0.80
N GLN A 18 10.22 -18.59 0.66
CA GLN A 18 9.60 -19.89 0.41
C GLN A 18 8.85 -19.88 -0.92
N THR A 19 8.91 -21.02 -1.60
CA THR A 19 8.15 -21.22 -2.85
C THR A 19 6.73 -21.70 -2.54
N VAL A 20 5.80 -21.39 -3.44
CA VAL A 20 4.42 -21.87 -3.37
C VAL A 20 4.39 -23.41 -3.41
N GLN A 21 3.71 -24.02 -2.45
CA GLN A 21 3.38 -25.44 -2.44
C GLN A 21 2.10 -25.65 -3.27
N GLU A 22 2.22 -26.25 -4.47
CA GLU A 22 1.11 -26.38 -5.41
C GLU A 22 0.00 -27.34 -4.95
N HIS A 23 0.30 -28.32 -4.11
CA HIS A 23 -0.63 -29.35 -3.63
C HIS A 23 -0.62 -29.44 -2.08
N GLY A 24 -0.68 -28.28 -1.43
CA GLY A 24 -0.78 -28.18 0.02
C GLY A 24 -2.17 -28.58 0.54
N ALA A 25 -2.27 -28.60 1.86
CA ALA A 25 -3.54 -28.68 2.59
C ALA A 25 -3.49 -27.73 3.79
N ALA A 26 -4.64 -27.16 4.16
CA ALA A 26 -4.77 -26.32 5.32
C ALA A 26 -6.08 -26.58 6.05
N LEU A 27 -6.03 -26.73 7.36
CA LEU A 27 -7.20 -26.85 8.21
C LEU A 27 -7.46 -25.53 8.92
N LEU A 28 -8.61 -24.96 8.68
CA LEU A 28 -9.09 -23.72 9.30
C LEU A 28 -10.13 -24.04 10.37
N ARG A 29 -10.03 -23.41 11.53
CA ARG A 29 -11.03 -23.48 12.59
C ARG A 29 -11.33 -22.08 13.11
N GLU A 30 -12.59 -21.66 13.04
CA GLU A 30 -13.07 -20.36 13.52
C GLU A 30 -12.21 -19.18 13.03
N GLY A 31 -11.81 -19.19 11.76
CA GLY A 31 -10.96 -18.16 11.18
C GLY A 31 -9.46 -18.28 11.50
N CYS A 32 -9.05 -19.24 12.33
CA CYS A 32 -7.63 -19.50 12.63
C CYS A 32 -7.10 -20.70 11.84
N LEU A 33 -5.84 -20.61 11.45
CA LEU A 33 -5.14 -21.69 10.78
C LEU A 33 -4.68 -22.75 11.82
N GLU A 34 -5.31 -23.92 11.82
CA GLU A 34 -5.05 -24.93 12.82
C GLU A 34 -3.86 -25.85 12.47
N ALA A 35 -3.75 -26.24 11.19
CA ALA A 35 -2.71 -27.16 10.73
C ALA A 35 -2.46 -27.04 9.22
N PHE A 36 -1.32 -27.55 8.77
CA PHE A 36 -0.91 -27.60 7.37
C PHE A 36 -0.58 -29.02 6.90
N GLY A 37 -0.58 -29.23 5.59
CA GLY A 37 -0.10 -30.44 4.93
C GLY A 37 -0.73 -31.70 5.49
N ASP A 38 0.09 -32.72 5.78
CA ASP A 38 -0.42 -34.01 6.26
C ASP A 38 -1.03 -33.92 7.66
N GLN A 39 -0.55 -33.02 8.52
CA GLN A 39 -1.15 -32.78 9.83
C GLN A 39 -2.59 -32.25 9.69
N ALA A 40 -2.84 -31.36 8.73
CA ALA A 40 -4.18 -30.88 8.43
C ALA A 40 -5.11 -32.02 7.98
N ARG A 41 -4.61 -32.91 7.10
CA ARG A 41 -5.35 -34.08 6.62
C ARG A 41 -5.68 -35.07 7.73
N GLU A 42 -4.72 -35.32 8.62
CA GLU A 42 -4.91 -36.23 9.78
C GLU A 42 -5.90 -35.64 10.78
N ALA A 43 -5.75 -34.37 11.16
CA ALA A 43 -6.65 -33.69 12.09
C ALA A 43 -8.10 -33.63 11.54
N ALA A 44 -8.26 -33.34 10.26
CA ALA A 44 -9.57 -33.34 9.60
C ALA A 44 -10.23 -34.73 9.58
N ARG A 45 -9.46 -35.80 9.28
CA ARG A 45 -9.95 -37.17 9.34
C ARG A 45 -10.39 -37.55 10.76
N ALA A 46 -9.61 -37.19 11.76
CA ALA A 46 -9.93 -37.44 13.18
C ALA A 46 -11.23 -36.73 13.60
N ALA A 47 -11.47 -35.54 13.05
CA ALA A 47 -12.67 -34.72 13.30
C ALA A 47 -13.86 -35.09 12.39
N GLY A 48 -13.70 -36.01 11.41
CA GLY A 48 -14.73 -36.36 10.45
C GLY A 48 -15.07 -35.24 9.45
N ILE A 49 -14.12 -34.35 9.16
CA ILE A 49 -14.28 -33.22 8.24
C ILE A 49 -13.92 -33.66 6.81
N GLY A 50 -14.81 -33.39 5.87
CA GLY A 50 -14.54 -33.56 4.43
C GLY A 50 -13.64 -32.48 3.87
N SER A 51 -12.94 -32.81 2.76
CA SER A 51 -12.11 -31.81 2.05
C SER A 51 -12.93 -30.93 1.11
N THR A 52 -12.55 -29.65 1.06
CA THR A 52 -12.99 -28.70 0.06
C THR A 52 -11.85 -28.50 -0.95
N ALA A 53 -12.12 -28.80 -2.23
CA ALA A 53 -11.12 -28.62 -3.29
C ALA A 53 -10.92 -27.12 -3.59
N ALA A 54 -9.70 -26.63 -3.43
CA ALA A 54 -9.29 -25.25 -3.63
C ALA A 54 -7.97 -25.16 -4.44
N GLY A 55 -7.70 -26.13 -5.31
CA GLY A 55 -6.40 -26.29 -5.99
C GLY A 55 -5.97 -25.13 -6.88
N HIS A 56 -6.90 -24.28 -7.35
CA HIS A 56 -6.63 -23.05 -8.09
C HIS A 56 -6.44 -21.83 -7.17
N GLN A 57 -6.88 -21.92 -5.92
CA GLN A 57 -6.79 -20.83 -4.93
C GLN A 57 -5.42 -20.82 -4.25
N LEU A 58 -5.01 -19.65 -3.80
CA LEU A 58 -3.78 -19.43 -3.07
C LEU A 58 -4.08 -19.00 -1.62
N LEU A 59 -3.70 -19.84 -0.67
CA LEU A 59 -3.63 -19.49 0.73
C LEU A 59 -2.27 -18.84 1.01
N ALA A 60 -2.27 -17.61 1.50
CA ALA A 60 -1.06 -16.83 1.68
C ALA A 60 -1.15 -15.90 2.90
N PRO A 61 -0.01 -15.35 3.40
CA PRO A 61 -0.01 -14.34 4.44
C PRO A 61 -0.73 -13.07 4.01
N CYS A 62 -1.16 -12.26 5.00
CA CYS A 62 -1.78 -10.97 4.75
C CYS A 62 -0.85 -10.00 4.02
N LEU A 63 -1.45 -9.02 3.36
CA LEU A 63 -0.75 -7.92 2.70
C LEU A 63 -0.49 -6.78 3.68
N VAL A 64 0.43 -5.88 3.30
CA VAL A 64 0.84 -4.72 4.11
C VAL A 64 0.83 -3.47 3.24
N ASP A 65 0.12 -2.43 3.68
CA ASP A 65 0.15 -1.12 3.02
C ASP A 65 1.08 -0.17 3.75
N VAL A 66 2.13 0.27 3.07
CA VAL A 66 3.19 1.09 3.66
C VAL A 66 2.80 2.55 3.86
N HIS A 67 1.87 3.09 3.10
CA HIS A 67 1.36 4.43 3.27
C HIS A 67 0.04 4.65 2.53
N SER A 68 -0.93 5.20 3.25
CA SER A 68 -2.20 5.72 2.75
C SER A 68 -2.62 6.91 3.57
N LEU A 69 -3.50 7.74 3.03
CA LEU A 69 -4.08 8.91 3.67
C LEU A 69 -5.46 8.55 4.24
N LEU A 70 -5.77 9.11 5.39
CA LEU A 70 -7.10 9.06 5.99
C LEU A 70 -7.37 10.42 6.66
N PRO A 71 -7.85 11.42 5.91
CA PRO A 71 -8.00 12.78 6.38
C PRO A 71 -8.87 12.92 7.63
N GLU A 72 -10.01 12.28 7.65
CA GLU A 72 -10.98 12.38 8.72
C GLU A 72 -11.39 10.99 9.24
N PRO A 73 -10.56 10.38 10.12
CA PRO A 73 -10.73 8.97 10.48
C PRO A 73 -12.05 8.62 11.17
N PHE A 74 -12.75 9.59 11.76
CA PHE A 74 -13.95 9.33 12.55
C PHE A 74 -15.26 9.81 11.91
N GLN A 75 -15.20 10.82 11.06
CA GLN A 75 -16.40 11.47 10.48
C GLN A 75 -16.24 11.79 8.99
N GLY A 76 -15.21 11.23 8.33
CA GLY A 76 -14.93 11.51 6.93
C GLY A 76 -16.05 11.07 5.99
N GLN A 77 -16.45 11.94 5.10
CA GLN A 77 -17.41 11.64 4.03
C GLN A 77 -16.77 10.72 2.97
N GLY A 78 -15.49 10.94 2.67
CA GLY A 78 -14.74 10.12 1.72
C GLY A 78 -14.37 8.75 2.28
N GLU A 79 -13.94 8.67 3.54
CA GLU A 79 -13.57 7.42 4.21
C GLU A 79 -13.47 7.60 5.71
N THR A 80 -13.83 6.56 6.46
CA THR A 80 -13.61 6.46 7.90
C THR A 80 -12.63 5.36 8.22
N LEU A 81 -12.05 5.35 9.42
CA LEU A 81 -11.16 4.27 9.86
C LEU A 81 -11.85 2.91 9.83
N GLU A 82 -13.11 2.86 10.27
CA GLU A 82 -13.89 1.62 10.28
C GLU A 82 -14.10 1.07 8.87
N SER A 83 -14.52 1.92 7.94
CA SER A 83 -14.73 1.54 6.55
C SER A 83 -13.40 1.17 5.86
N LEU A 84 -12.33 1.93 6.10
CA LEU A 84 -10.99 1.63 5.57
C LEU A 84 -10.50 0.26 6.05
N VAL A 85 -10.56 -0.01 7.34
CA VAL A 85 -10.11 -1.29 7.92
C VAL A 85 -10.92 -2.46 7.37
N ARG A 86 -12.24 -2.29 7.25
CA ARG A 86 -13.13 -3.30 6.67
C ARG A 86 -12.79 -3.59 5.20
N SER A 87 -12.63 -2.56 4.38
CA SER A 87 -12.27 -2.71 2.97
C SER A 87 -10.85 -3.27 2.78
N ALA A 88 -9.91 -2.88 3.64
CA ALA A 88 -8.56 -3.42 3.66
C ALA A 88 -8.54 -4.92 4.00
N ALA A 89 -9.29 -5.33 5.04
CA ALA A 89 -9.45 -6.74 5.38
C ALA A 89 -10.07 -7.55 4.23
N ALA A 90 -11.05 -6.97 3.51
CA ALA A 90 -11.61 -7.59 2.31
C ALA A 90 -10.59 -7.73 1.17
N GLY A 91 -9.62 -6.82 1.09
CA GLY A 91 -8.48 -6.88 0.18
C GLY A 91 -7.33 -7.77 0.65
N GLY A 92 -7.42 -8.35 1.86
CA GLY A 92 -6.38 -9.21 2.44
C GLY A 92 -5.26 -8.44 3.16
N TYR A 93 -5.41 -7.14 3.41
CA TYR A 93 -4.43 -6.33 4.13
C TYR A 93 -4.54 -6.55 5.64
N GLY A 94 -3.49 -7.08 6.25
CA GLY A 94 -3.38 -7.29 7.68
C GLY A 94 -2.74 -6.11 8.42
N GLN A 95 -2.02 -5.24 7.71
CA GLN A 95 -1.38 -4.06 8.27
C GLN A 95 -1.55 -2.86 7.34
N LEU A 96 -1.82 -1.70 7.95
CA LEU A 96 -1.95 -0.41 7.27
C LEU A 96 -1.07 0.62 7.98
N ALA A 97 -0.27 1.39 7.25
CA ALA A 97 0.44 2.54 7.79
C ALA A 97 -0.17 3.83 7.25
N LEU A 98 -0.68 4.67 8.15
CA LEU A 98 -1.40 5.89 7.78
C LEU A 98 -0.50 7.12 7.93
N LEU A 99 -0.44 7.93 6.87
CA LEU A 99 0.33 9.16 6.82
C LEU A 99 -0.26 10.23 7.75
N PRO A 100 0.56 11.14 8.30
CA PRO A 100 0.07 12.31 9.01
C PRO A 100 -0.59 13.27 8.02
N GLU A 101 -1.62 13.97 8.49
CA GLU A 101 -2.42 14.82 7.64
C GLU A 101 -2.11 16.28 7.69
N ALA A 102 -2.58 16.97 6.62
CA ALA A 102 -2.40 18.39 6.44
C ALA A 102 -3.32 19.26 7.31
N SER A 103 -4.48 18.78 7.73
CA SER A 103 -5.49 19.59 8.44
C SER A 103 -5.73 19.12 9.87
N GLY A 104 -5.57 19.99 10.85
CA GLY A 104 -6.11 19.91 12.22
C GLY A 104 -5.81 18.69 13.10
N ASN A 105 -5.65 17.52 12.54
CA ASN A 105 -5.43 16.24 13.21
C ASN A 105 -4.02 15.68 13.04
N ARG A 106 -3.04 16.54 12.78
CA ARG A 106 -1.66 16.11 12.57
C ARG A 106 -1.11 15.36 13.75
N ARG A 107 -0.44 14.26 13.46
CA ARG A 107 0.21 13.37 14.43
C ARG A 107 1.59 13.92 14.80
N GLU A 108 1.58 15.15 15.34
CA GLU A 108 2.78 15.89 15.75
C GLU A 108 3.03 15.79 17.25
N LEU A 109 2.04 15.33 17.99
CA LEU A 109 2.10 15.18 19.44
C LEU A 109 1.97 13.70 19.83
N PRO A 110 2.80 13.21 20.76
CA PRO A 110 2.77 11.83 21.23
C PRO A 110 1.37 11.35 21.70
N ASP A 111 0.62 12.22 22.36
CA ASP A 111 -0.70 11.87 22.88
C ASP A 111 -1.73 11.58 21.76
N ARG A 112 -1.59 12.20 20.60
CA ARG A 112 -2.46 11.91 19.45
C ARG A 112 -2.19 10.54 18.83
N LEU A 113 -0.92 10.10 18.82
CA LEU A 113 -0.56 8.75 18.40
C LEU A 113 -1.14 7.70 19.35
N ARG A 114 -1.00 7.89 20.67
CA ARG A 114 -1.53 6.98 21.69
C ARG A 114 -3.06 6.89 21.65
N GLY A 115 -3.74 8.00 21.43
CA GLY A 115 -5.20 8.05 21.33
C GLY A 115 -5.78 7.33 20.10
N PHE A 116 -4.94 6.99 19.12
CA PHE A 116 -5.34 6.28 17.90
C PHE A 116 -5.16 4.77 17.98
N GLN A 117 -4.51 4.25 19.02
CA GLN A 117 -4.31 2.82 19.21
C GLN A 117 -5.64 2.12 19.46
N ARG A 118 -6.04 1.23 18.56
CA ARG A 118 -7.24 0.39 18.69
C ARG A 118 -6.80 -1.04 19.00
N SER A 119 -7.42 -1.63 20.03
CA SER A 119 -7.18 -3.01 20.45
C SER A 119 -8.21 -4.01 19.91
N ASP A 120 -9.28 -3.51 19.28
CA ASP A 120 -10.47 -4.27 18.87
C ASP A 120 -10.52 -4.58 17.36
N CYS A 121 -9.41 -4.33 16.65
CA CYS A 121 -9.30 -4.46 15.21
C CYS A 121 -8.26 -5.51 14.84
N ASP A 122 -8.63 -6.49 14.01
CA ASP A 122 -7.71 -7.54 13.54
C ASP A 122 -6.70 -7.03 12.49
N VAL A 123 -6.98 -5.88 11.86
CA VAL A 123 -6.02 -5.17 11.01
C VAL A 123 -5.16 -4.26 11.88
N ALA A 124 -3.85 -4.47 11.87
CA ALA A 124 -2.93 -3.59 12.59
C ALA A 124 -2.82 -2.23 11.88
N VAL A 125 -3.10 -1.15 12.59
CA VAL A 125 -3.01 0.22 12.08
C VAL A 125 -1.80 0.90 12.70
N HIS A 126 -0.81 1.18 11.86
CA HIS A 126 0.39 1.93 12.20
C HIS A 126 0.23 3.39 11.80
N LEU A 127 0.89 4.29 12.52
CA LEU A 127 0.82 5.72 12.24
C LEU A 127 2.21 6.28 11.95
N TRP A 128 2.35 6.98 10.85
CA TRP A 128 3.50 7.84 10.63
C TRP A 128 3.37 9.08 11.51
N GLY A 129 4.44 9.48 12.20
CA GLY A 129 4.53 10.74 12.92
C GLY A 129 4.81 11.90 11.95
N GLY A 130 4.33 13.11 12.25
CA GLY A 130 4.66 14.30 11.48
C GLY A 130 6.15 14.64 11.57
N PHE A 131 6.82 14.87 10.43
CA PHE A 131 8.23 15.21 10.38
C PHE A 131 8.48 16.66 10.80
N SER A 132 7.67 17.59 10.28
CA SER A 132 7.74 19.01 10.61
C SER A 132 6.44 19.53 11.23
N GLN A 133 6.54 20.58 12.03
CA GLN A 133 5.37 21.22 12.65
C GLN A 133 4.42 21.76 11.58
N GLY A 134 3.14 21.39 11.69
CA GLY A 134 2.14 21.71 10.70
C GLY A 134 2.45 21.15 9.29
N GLY A 135 3.51 20.31 9.10
CA GLY A 135 4.06 19.90 7.80
C GLY A 135 4.46 21.08 6.94
N GLN A 136 4.83 22.19 7.57
CA GLN A 136 5.22 23.41 6.88
C GLN A 136 6.68 23.41 6.46
N GLY A 137 7.46 22.41 6.91
CA GLY A 137 8.89 22.34 6.61
C GLY A 137 9.74 23.44 7.28
N GLU A 138 9.23 24.09 8.32
CA GLU A 138 9.95 25.18 8.99
C GLU A 138 10.68 24.70 10.25
N GLN A 139 10.02 23.88 11.07
CA GLN A 139 10.54 23.40 12.34
C GLN A 139 10.28 21.90 12.49
N LEU A 140 11.22 21.18 13.08
CA LEU A 140 11.05 19.76 13.39
C LEU A 140 10.01 19.56 14.50
N THR A 141 9.29 18.46 14.44
CA THR A 141 8.51 17.93 15.56
C THR A 141 9.47 17.24 16.57
N PRO A 142 9.00 16.85 17.76
CA PRO A 142 9.83 16.08 18.71
C PRO A 142 9.95 14.63 18.25
N HIS A 143 10.84 14.34 17.30
CA HIS A 143 10.98 13.05 16.63
C HIS A 143 11.14 11.88 17.60
N ALA A 144 12.05 12.00 18.59
CA ALA A 144 12.29 10.94 19.57
C ALA A 144 11.01 10.60 20.36
N ASP A 145 10.29 11.64 20.81
CA ASP A 145 9.04 11.45 21.57
C ASP A 145 7.95 10.79 20.72
N LEU A 146 7.86 11.12 19.42
CA LEU A 146 6.91 10.52 18.49
C LEU A 146 7.21 9.04 18.27
N ILE A 147 8.48 8.69 18.07
CA ILE A 147 8.90 7.28 17.91
C ILE A 147 8.63 6.50 19.20
N GLU A 148 8.97 7.06 20.36
CA GLU A 148 8.67 6.44 21.68
C GLU A 148 7.17 6.26 21.91
N ALA A 149 6.35 7.16 21.39
CA ALA A 149 4.89 7.07 21.44
C ALA A 149 4.28 6.03 20.49
N GLY A 150 5.11 5.40 19.63
CA GLY A 150 4.70 4.34 18.72
C GLY A 150 4.48 4.76 17.26
N ALA A 151 5.01 5.91 16.83
CA ALA A 151 5.09 6.22 15.41
C ALA A 151 5.97 5.18 14.70
N ILE A 152 5.50 4.66 13.55
CA ILE A 152 6.24 3.66 12.77
C ILE A 152 7.49 4.27 12.11
N GLY A 153 7.47 5.56 11.88
CA GLY A 153 8.49 6.40 11.27
C GLY A 153 7.98 7.83 11.15
N LEU A 154 8.66 8.65 10.37
CA LEU A 154 8.37 10.09 10.23
C LEU A 154 8.08 10.44 8.77
N SER A 155 7.10 11.31 8.54
CA SER A 155 6.72 11.80 7.20
C SER A 155 5.95 13.12 7.31
N ASP A 156 6.00 13.95 6.27
CA ASP A 156 5.05 15.06 6.09
C ASP A 156 4.00 14.75 5.01
N GLY A 157 3.75 13.46 4.75
CA GLY A 157 2.81 13.03 3.72
C GLY A 157 3.30 13.42 2.33
N ASN A 158 2.43 14.04 1.53
CA ASN A 158 2.73 14.40 0.14
C ASN A 158 3.61 15.66 -0.01
N SER A 159 4.24 16.14 1.05
CA SER A 159 5.14 17.30 1.04
C SER A 159 6.59 16.88 1.31
N MET A 160 7.53 17.35 0.49
CA MET A 160 8.96 17.20 0.77
C MET A 160 9.41 18.37 1.65
N PRO A 161 9.94 18.11 2.86
CA PRO A 161 10.55 19.16 3.67
C PRO A 161 11.79 19.76 2.99
N PRO A 162 12.15 21.03 3.26
CA PRO A 162 13.37 21.62 2.73
C PRO A 162 14.62 20.81 3.09
N VAL A 163 15.54 20.66 2.14
CA VAL A 163 16.77 19.88 2.31
C VAL A 163 17.57 20.27 3.57
N PRO A 164 17.74 21.56 3.94
CA PRO A 164 18.44 21.90 5.18
C PRO A 164 17.75 21.38 6.45
N LEU A 165 16.41 21.26 6.44
CA LEU A 165 15.67 20.71 7.57
C LEU A 165 15.80 19.19 7.64
N LEU A 166 15.80 18.52 6.48
CA LEU A 166 16.04 17.08 6.36
C LEU A 166 17.46 16.73 6.85
N ASP A 167 18.50 17.42 6.37
CA ASP A 167 19.88 17.23 6.78
C ASP A 167 20.05 17.40 8.30
N ARG A 168 19.45 18.46 8.85
CA ARG A 168 19.44 18.68 10.30
C ARG A 168 18.80 17.53 11.07
N ALA A 169 17.65 17.03 10.62
CA ALA A 169 16.95 15.92 11.27
C ALA A 169 17.77 14.62 11.23
N LEU A 170 18.37 14.32 10.06
CA LEU A 170 19.20 13.13 9.88
C LEU A 170 20.49 13.22 10.74
N THR A 171 21.09 14.42 10.85
CA THR A 171 22.24 14.70 11.73
C THR A 171 21.88 14.52 13.20
N LEU A 172 20.74 15.04 13.66
CA LEU A 172 20.27 14.85 15.03
C LEU A 172 19.99 13.38 15.34
N GLY A 173 19.48 12.64 14.36
CA GLY A 173 19.28 11.20 14.45
C GLY A 173 18.21 10.77 15.45
N GLU A 174 17.31 11.65 15.84
CA GLU A 174 16.24 11.38 16.82
C GLU A 174 15.22 10.33 16.36
N SER A 175 15.12 10.07 15.05
CA SER A 175 14.33 8.96 14.50
C SER A 175 14.92 7.57 14.82
N GLY A 176 16.18 7.53 15.30
CA GLY A 176 16.86 6.27 15.58
C GLY A 176 16.98 5.38 14.34
N GLY A 177 16.48 4.14 14.44
CA GLY A 177 16.43 3.18 13.33
C GLY A 177 15.11 3.18 12.56
N SER A 178 14.15 4.08 12.88
CA SER A 178 12.85 4.17 12.21
C SER A 178 12.98 4.87 10.85
N PRO A 179 12.17 4.49 9.85
CA PRO A 179 12.23 5.08 8.52
C PRO A 179 11.76 6.54 8.50
N VAL A 180 12.37 7.33 7.60
CA VAL A 180 11.92 8.68 7.24
C VAL A 180 11.41 8.63 5.82
N LEU A 181 10.09 8.74 5.63
CA LEU A 181 9.39 8.57 4.36
C LEU A 181 9.14 9.93 3.71
N ILE A 182 9.79 10.18 2.58
CA ILE A 182 9.79 11.47 1.90
C ILE A 182 9.42 11.29 0.42
N PRO A 183 8.43 12.04 -0.11
CA PRO A 183 8.18 12.06 -1.54
C PRO A 183 9.31 12.82 -2.26
N PRO A 184 9.91 12.27 -3.33
CA PRO A 184 10.82 13.01 -4.18
C PRO A 184 10.03 13.97 -5.07
N LEU A 185 9.47 15.03 -4.50
CA LEU A 185 8.55 15.93 -5.18
C LEU A 185 8.84 17.38 -4.86
N ASP A 186 9.16 18.16 -5.90
CA ASP A 186 9.20 19.61 -5.84
C ASP A 186 7.85 20.18 -6.28
N ALA A 187 7.08 20.66 -5.30
CA ALA A 187 5.75 21.20 -5.54
C ALA A 187 5.78 22.52 -6.35
N VAL A 188 6.87 23.28 -6.30
CA VAL A 188 7.03 24.53 -7.05
C VAL A 188 7.28 24.22 -8.53
N LEU A 189 8.14 23.24 -8.83
CA LEU A 189 8.38 22.81 -10.21
C LEU A 189 7.15 22.11 -10.80
N ARG A 190 6.45 21.29 -10.02
CA ARG A 190 5.19 20.68 -10.45
C ARG A 190 4.12 21.73 -10.80
N GLY A 191 4.02 22.79 -9.99
CA GLY A 191 2.97 23.79 -10.11
C GLY A 191 1.58 23.17 -10.18
N GLU A 192 0.79 23.59 -11.15
CA GLU A 192 -0.55 23.05 -11.44
C GLU A 192 -0.52 21.79 -12.34
N GLY A 193 0.67 21.23 -12.62
CA GLY A 193 0.83 20.05 -13.49
C GLY A 193 -0.02 18.87 -13.01
N LEU A 194 -0.85 18.31 -13.90
CA LEU A 194 -1.77 17.21 -13.61
C LEU A 194 -1.28 15.86 -14.12
N LEU A 195 -0.52 15.87 -15.21
CA LEU A 195 0.07 14.69 -15.83
C LEU A 195 1.55 14.94 -16.11
N ARG A 196 2.36 13.89 -16.13
CA ARG A 196 3.74 14.01 -16.58
C ARG A 196 3.77 14.58 -18.00
N GLU A 197 4.77 15.43 -18.26
CA GLU A 197 4.99 16.01 -19.57
C GLU A 197 5.12 14.93 -20.66
N GLY A 198 4.52 15.17 -21.81
CA GLY A 198 4.54 14.24 -22.93
C GLY A 198 3.40 14.45 -23.91
N PRO A 199 3.36 13.68 -24.99
CA PRO A 199 2.35 13.84 -26.05
C PRO A 199 0.91 13.73 -25.55
N GLU A 200 0.65 12.88 -24.58
CA GLU A 200 -0.71 12.68 -24.07
C GLU A 200 -1.23 13.87 -23.26
N ALA A 201 -0.39 14.46 -22.42
CA ALA A 201 -0.71 15.67 -21.69
C ALA A 201 -0.98 16.86 -22.65
N LEU A 202 -0.14 16.98 -23.69
CA LEU A 202 -0.34 18.00 -24.73
C LEU A 202 -1.63 17.79 -25.50
N ARG A 203 -1.99 16.56 -25.87
CA ARG A 203 -3.27 16.25 -26.55
C ARG A 203 -4.48 16.54 -25.68
N ALA A 204 -4.36 16.27 -24.38
CA ALA A 204 -5.41 16.55 -23.41
C ALA A 204 -5.57 18.04 -23.10
N GLY A 205 -4.56 18.86 -23.39
CA GLY A 205 -4.54 20.29 -23.07
C GLY A 205 -4.41 20.57 -21.57
N TRP A 206 -3.89 19.62 -20.81
CA TRP A 206 -3.72 19.75 -19.37
C TRP A 206 -2.35 20.36 -19.01
N PRO A 207 -2.25 21.08 -17.88
CA PRO A 207 -0.97 21.50 -17.34
C PRO A 207 -0.05 20.30 -17.09
N THR A 208 1.21 20.42 -17.49
CA THR A 208 2.19 19.33 -17.38
C THR A 208 3.03 19.44 -16.12
N ASP A 209 3.35 18.29 -15.55
CA ASP A 209 4.29 18.10 -14.45
C ASP A 209 5.65 17.69 -15.05
N PRO A 210 6.70 18.53 -15.00
CA PRO A 210 7.99 18.26 -15.63
C PRO A 210 8.71 17.12 -14.90
N LEU A 211 9.56 16.37 -15.60
CA LEU A 211 10.40 15.32 -15.00
C LEU A 211 11.27 15.86 -13.87
N SER A 212 11.72 17.11 -13.97
CA SER A 212 12.56 17.76 -12.97
C SER A 212 11.89 17.89 -11.60
N SER A 213 10.53 17.85 -11.53
CA SER A 213 9.81 17.88 -10.26
C SER A 213 10.05 16.63 -9.39
N GLU A 214 10.48 15.52 -10.00
CA GLU A 214 10.87 14.29 -9.31
C GLU A 214 12.40 14.13 -9.26
N THR A 215 13.09 14.32 -10.39
CA THR A 215 14.49 13.96 -10.51
C THR A 215 15.44 14.87 -9.71
N LEU A 216 15.13 16.15 -9.56
CA LEU A 216 15.95 17.05 -8.75
C LEU A 216 15.84 16.73 -7.26
N PRO A 217 14.64 16.66 -6.64
CA PRO A 217 14.53 16.25 -5.25
C PRO A 217 15.04 14.83 -5.00
N LEU A 218 14.85 13.89 -5.94
CA LEU A 218 15.44 12.56 -5.83
C LEU A 218 16.97 12.60 -5.72
N SER A 219 17.62 13.41 -6.55
CA SER A 219 19.09 13.59 -6.49
C SER A 219 19.55 14.16 -5.15
N GLN A 220 18.79 15.11 -4.57
CA GLN A 220 19.06 15.66 -3.25
C GLN A 220 18.90 14.63 -2.14
N LEU A 221 17.82 13.83 -2.18
CA LEU A 221 17.57 12.76 -1.20
C LEU A 221 18.63 11.65 -1.31
N ALA A 222 19.07 11.32 -2.52
CA ALA A 222 20.15 10.37 -2.75
C ALA A 222 21.48 10.87 -2.13
N GLN A 223 21.78 12.15 -2.26
CA GLN A 223 22.95 12.77 -1.64
C GLN A 223 22.87 12.71 -0.11
N LEU A 224 21.73 13.06 0.47
CA LEU A 224 21.50 12.97 1.91
C LEU A 224 21.67 11.53 2.42
N GLN A 225 21.18 10.52 1.68
CA GLN A 225 21.39 9.12 2.07
C GLN A 225 22.86 8.72 2.08
N GLN A 226 23.68 9.26 1.15
CA GLN A 226 25.12 9.00 1.14
C GLN A 226 25.85 9.69 2.31
N GLU A 227 25.40 10.87 2.72
CA GLU A 227 25.96 11.62 3.85
C GLU A 227 25.54 11.02 5.20
N HIS A 228 24.38 10.36 5.26
CA HIS A 228 23.82 9.72 6.44
C HIS A 228 23.54 8.23 6.20
N PRO A 229 24.56 7.39 5.97
CA PRO A 229 24.38 5.99 5.54
C PRO A 229 23.68 5.09 6.58
N GLU A 230 23.71 5.47 7.84
CA GLU A 230 23.08 4.77 8.95
C GLU A 230 21.59 5.10 9.11
N ARG A 231 21.07 6.10 8.39
CA ARG A 231 19.67 6.50 8.45
C ARG A 231 18.85 5.78 7.39
N LYS A 232 17.61 5.47 7.71
CA LYS A 232 16.68 4.81 6.79
C LYS A 232 15.82 5.85 6.07
N LEU A 233 16.39 6.48 5.04
CA LEU A 233 15.62 7.34 4.16
C LEU A 233 14.83 6.47 3.17
N THR A 234 13.54 6.74 3.02
CA THR A 234 12.64 6.01 2.13
C THR A 234 11.96 6.97 1.17
N LEU A 235 12.03 6.68 -0.11
CA LEU A 235 11.37 7.45 -1.17
C LEU A 235 9.91 7.03 -1.28
N MET A 236 8.99 7.96 -1.11
CA MET A 236 7.57 7.73 -1.23
C MET A 236 7.09 7.99 -2.65
N GLY A 237 6.72 6.92 -3.38
CA GLY A 237 6.00 7.05 -4.63
C GLY A 237 6.86 7.51 -5.82
N LEU A 238 7.82 6.69 -6.24
CA LEU A 238 8.49 6.89 -7.54
C LEU A 238 7.47 6.79 -8.67
N SER A 239 7.66 7.57 -9.74
CA SER A 239 6.70 7.64 -10.82
C SER A 239 7.29 7.72 -12.23
N THR A 240 8.63 7.83 -12.38
CA THR A 240 9.28 8.04 -13.68
C THR A 240 10.40 7.06 -13.97
N ALA A 241 10.63 6.76 -15.26
CA ALA A 241 11.79 6.01 -15.74
C ALA A 241 13.11 6.69 -15.34
N ALA A 242 13.16 8.02 -15.45
CA ALA A 242 14.33 8.80 -15.07
C ALA A 242 14.65 8.65 -13.55
N GLY A 243 13.64 8.56 -12.69
CA GLY A 243 13.81 8.30 -11.26
C GLY A 243 14.40 6.90 -11.01
N VAL A 244 13.92 5.88 -11.72
CA VAL A 244 14.46 4.52 -11.64
C VAL A 244 15.91 4.48 -12.13
N ASP A 245 16.22 5.15 -13.25
CA ASP A 245 17.58 5.22 -13.80
C ASP A 245 18.56 5.92 -12.85
N LEU A 246 18.11 6.95 -12.15
CA LEU A 246 18.92 7.59 -11.09
C LEU A 246 19.23 6.59 -9.96
N LEU A 247 18.23 5.84 -9.49
CA LEU A 247 18.46 4.82 -8.46
C LEU A 247 19.44 3.73 -8.91
N LYS A 248 19.39 3.30 -10.17
CA LYS A 248 20.32 2.28 -10.72
C LYS A 248 21.79 2.72 -10.59
N GLN A 249 22.07 4.02 -10.69
CA GLN A 249 23.42 4.57 -10.66
C GLN A 249 24.00 4.75 -9.25
N LEU A 250 23.18 4.66 -8.20
CA LEU A 250 23.63 4.88 -6.83
C LEU A 250 24.26 3.62 -6.25
N SER A 251 25.39 3.77 -5.56
CA SER A 251 26.03 2.70 -4.78
C SER A 251 25.31 2.42 -3.45
N LEU A 252 24.88 3.48 -2.76
CA LEU A 252 24.01 3.43 -1.60
C LEU A 252 22.68 4.08 -1.97
N ARG A 253 21.60 3.30 -1.90
CA ARG A 253 20.26 3.72 -2.32
C ARG A 253 19.35 3.88 -1.13
N PRO A 254 18.53 4.96 -1.08
CA PRO A 254 17.36 4.97 -0.22
C PRO A 254 16.39 3.86 -0.65
N ALA A 255 15.65 3.29 0.28
CA ALA A 255 14.55 2.40 -0.05
C ALA A 255 13.46 3.18 -0.82
N ALA A 256 12.65 2.50 -1.62
CA ALA A 256 11.67 3.17 -2.46
C ALA A 256 10.33 2.42 -2.51
N THR A 257 9.25 3.18 -2.67
CA THR A 257 7.91 2.67 -2.93
C THR A 257 7.39 3.18 -4.27
N VAL A 258 6.38 2.49 -4.79
CA VAL A 258 5.58 2.93 -5.93
C VAL A 258 4.10 2.72 -5.60
N SER A 259 3.21 3.58 -6.11
CA SER A 259 1.77 3.33 -5.98
C SER A 259 1.34 2.22 -6.94
N TRP A 260 0.43 1.34 -6.48
CA TRP A 260 -0.15 0.28 -7.32
C TRP A 260 -0.73 0.81 -8.63
N TRP A 261 -1.27 2.04 -8.60
CA TRP A 261 -1.88 2.65 -9.77
C TRP A 261 -0.87 2.96 -10.88
N HIS A 262 0.36 3.37 -10.51
CA HIS A 262 1.45 3.59 -11.45
C HIS A 262 1.99 2.29 -12.07
N VAL A 263 1.83 1.17 -11.38
CA VAL A 263 2.15 -0.17 -11.90
C VAL A 263 1.04 -0.66 -12.86
N LEU A 264 -0.21 -0.30 -12.56
CA LEU A 264 -1.36 -0.78 -13.32
C LEU A 264 -1.59 0.00 -14.62
N THR A 265 -1.44 1.31 -14.60
CA THR A 265 -1.84 2.19 -15.71
C THR A 265 -0.78 3.24 -16.06
N SER A 266 -1.04 3.98 -17.12
CA SER A 266 -0.25 5.13 -17.58
C SER A 266 -1.19 6.21 -18.12
N ASN A 267 -0.69 7.40 -18.34
CA ASN A 267 -1.46 8.52 -18.89
C ASN A 267 -2.03 8.27 -20.31
N SER A 268 -1.57 7.22 -21.00
CA SER A 268 -2.06 6.82 -22.31
C SER A 268 -3.18 5.75 -22.29
N SER A 269 -3.55 5.26 -21.10
CA SER A 269 -4.42 4.08 -20.95
C SER A 269 -5.91 4.40 -20.77
N SER A 270 -6.28 5.64 -20.47
CA SER A 270 -7.65 6.04 -20.13
C SER A 270 -8.07 7.33 -20.81
N ALA A 271 -9.37 7.63 -20.79
CA ALA A 271 -9.86 8.93 -21.24
C ALA A 271 -9.34 10.06 -20.36
N ALA A 272 -8.92 11.17 -20.96
CA ALA A 272 -8.35 12.33 -20.25
C ALA A 272 -9.26 12.96 -19.17
N THR A 273 -10.53 12.60 -19.15
CA THR A 273 -11.52 13.06 -18.17
C THR A 273 -11.69 12.10 -16.98
N ALA A 274 -11.03 10.93 -16.99
CA ALA A 274 -11.17 9.97 -15.91
C ALA A 274 -10.54 10.51 -14.62
N ALA A 275 -11.28 10.47 -13.53
CA ALA A 275 -10.84 10.93 -12.21
C ALA A 275 -9.54 10.22 -11.75
N SER A 276 -9.36 8.97 -12.14
CA SER A 276 -8.19 8.14 -11.84
C SER A 276 -6.87 8.60 -12.49
N TRP A 277 -6.89 9.60 -13.37
CA TRP A 277 -5.68 10.24 -13.88
C TRP A 277 -5.07 11.24 -12.90
N PHE A 278 -5.89 11.82 -12.02
CA PHE A 278 -5.45 12.87 -11.10
C PHE A 278 -4.95 12.28 -9.79
N VAL A 279 -3.73 11.79 -9.83
CA VAL A 279 -3.05 11.17 -8.69
C VAL A 279 -1.77 11.92 -8.33
N SER A 280 -1.22 11.67 -7.15
CA SER A 280 0.08 12.18 -6.72
C SER A 280 0.95 10.97 -6.34
N PRO A 281 2.17 10.88 -6.93
CA PRO A 281 2.74 11.71 -8.00
C PRO A 281 1.95 11.61 -9.31
N SER A 282 2.23 12.51 -10.26
CA SER A 282 1.53 12.53 -11.55
C SER A 282 1.82 11.29 -12.38
N LEU A 283 0.80 10.74 -13.08
CA LEU A 283 0.98 9.58 -13.95
C LEU A 283 1.91 9.88 -15.13
N GLY A 284 2.88 8.99 -15.31
CA GLY A 284 3.77 8.96 -16.45
C GLY A 284 3.22 8.18 -17.64
N ASP A 285 4.05 8.03 -18.65
CA ASP A 285 3.74 7.29 -19.87
C ASP A 285 3.97 5.77 -19.72
N ARG A 286 3.89 5.04 -20.84
CA ARG A 286 4.13 3.58 -20.87
C ARG A 286 5.57 3.21 -20.54
N THR A 287 6.53 4.09 -20.87
CA THR A 287 7.95 3.90 -20.58
C THR A 287 8.21 4.01 -19.10
N ASP A 288 7.61 5.02 -18.46
CA ASP A 288 7.67 5.19 -17.00
C ASP A 288 7.10 3.97 -16.28
N ARG A 289 5.90 3.52 -16.68
CA ARG A 289 5.28 2.32 -16.12
C ARG A 289 6.17 1.08 -16.27
N ALA A 290 6.75 0.87 -17.46
CA ALA A 290 7.62 -0.30 -17.71
C ALA A 290 8.88 -0.27 -16.83
N ALA A 291 9.51 0.91 -16.67
CA ALA A 291 10.67 1.09 -15.82
C ALA A 291 10.35 0.86 -14.32
N LEU A 292 9.17 1.26 -13.87
CA LEU A 292 8.72 0.98 -12.49
C LEU A 292 8.56 -0.52 -12.24
N ILE A 293 7.96 -1.26 -13.18
CA ILE A 293 7.81 -2.72 -13.09
C ILE A 293 9.19 -3.41 -13.11
N GLU A 294 10.11 -2.96 -13.97
CA GLU A 294 11.48 -3.44 -13.99
C GLU A 294 12.20 -3.14 -12.65
N GLY A 295 12.08 -1.91 -12.13
CA GLY A 295 12.65 -1.51 -10.85
C GLY A 295 12.15 -2.34 -9.66
N LEU A 296 10.88 -2.76 -9.67
CA LEU A 296 10.32 -3.71 -8.69
C LEU A 296 10.97 -5.10 -8.86
N SER A 297 11.05 -5.61 -10.09
CA SER A 297 11.61 -6.94 -10.36
C SER A 297 13.11 -7.06 -10.05
N GLU A 298 13.85 -5.96 -10.17
CA GLU A 298 15.27 -5.86 -9.82
C GLU A 298 15.53 -5.52 -8.33
N GLY A 299 14.48 -5.32 -7.53
CA GLY A 299 14.57 -4.94 -6.12
C GLY A 299 15.10 -3.52 -5.89
N LEU A 300 15.03 -2.64 -6.89
CA LEU A 300 15.32 -1.21 -6.75
C LEU A 300 14.20 -0.49 -6.01
N ILE A 301 12.98 -0.97 -6.18
CA ILE A 301 11.76 -0.55 -5.49
C ILE A 301 11.30 -1.72 -4.63
N GLN A 302 11.14 -1.52 -3.33
CA GLN A 302 10.92 -2.59 -2.35
C GLN A 302 9.44 -2.84 -2.05
N ALA A 303 8.56 -1.88 -2.35
CA ALA A 303 7.15 -2.00 -1.98
C ALA A 303 6.21 -1.33 -2.98
N ILE A 304 5.08 -1.98 -3.21
CA ILE A 304 3.92 -1.36 -3.85
C ILE A 304 2.97 -0.90 -2.74
N ALA A 305 2.73 0.40 -2.66
CA ALA A 305 1.78 0.99 -1.72
C ALA A 305 0.40 1.11 -2.35
N VAL A 306 -0.64 1.03 -1.54
CA VAL A 306 -1.99 1.43 -1.98
C VAL A 306 -2.04 2.93 -2.20
N HIS A 307 -1.37 3.68 -1.33
CA HIS A 307 -1.33 5.15 -1.39
C HIS A 307 -2.73 5.73 -1.56
N ALA A 308 -3.67 5.17 -0.80
CA ALA A 308 -5.05 5.61 -0.86
C ALA A 308 -5.18 7.06 -0.42
N SER A 309 -5.93 7.83 -1.19
CA SER A 309 -6.33 9.21 -0.88
C SER A 309 -7.81 9.30 -1.19
N PRO A 310 -8.67 8.91 -0.23
CA PRO A 310 -10.10 8.78 -0.46
C PRO A 310 -10.77 10.15 -0.64
N LEU A 311 -11.66 10.24 -1.61
CA LEU A 311 -12.49 11.41 -1.90
C LEU A 311 -13.96 11.03 -1.80
N ASP A 312 -14.80 11.98 -1.43
CA ASP A 312 -16.24 11.82 -1.46
C ASP A 312 -16.86 12.15 -2.85
N ASP A 313 -18.18 12.04 -2.94
CA ASP A 313 -18.89 12.30 -4.19
C ASP A 313 -18.82 13.77 -4.61
N GLU A 314 -18.85 14.70 -3.65
CA GLU A 314 -18.80 16.15 -3.93
C GLU A 314 -17.42 16.55 -4.45
N GLU A 315 -16.37 16.06 -3.80
CA GLU A 315 -14.98 16.26 -4.24
C GLU A 315 -14.72 15.68 -5.63
N CYS A 316 -15.29 14.52 -5.94
CA CYS A 316 -15.17 13.88 -7.25
C CYS A 316 -15.87 14.66 -8.38
N LEU A 317 -16.85 15.51 -8.07
CA LEU A 317 -17.55 16.37 -9.03
C LEU A 317 -16.80 17.68 -9.32
N LEU A 318 -15.80 18.02 -8.51
CA LEU A 318 -15.00 19.23 -8.74
C LEU A 318 -14.23 19.16 -10.06
N PRO A 319 -14.00 20.30 -10.72
CA PRO A 319 -13.09 20.37 -11.86
C PRO A 319 -11.70 19.85 -11.49
N PRO A 320 -10.94 19.28 -12.45
CA PRO A 320 -9.63 18.68 -12.18
C PRO A 320 -8.61 19.58 -11.47
N ASP A 321 -8.65 20.88 -11.74
CA ASP A 321 -7.80 21.91 -11.12
C ASP A 321 -8.18 22.24 -9.67
N GLN A 322 -9.37 21.85 -9.23
CA GLN A 322 -9.87 22.06 -7.86
C GLN A 322 -9.99 20.77 -7.07
N ARG A 323 -9.91 19.63 -7.76
CA ARG A 323 -10.02 18.31 -7.14
C ARG A 323 -8.72 17.91 -6.45
N GLN A 324 -8.83 17.32 -5.26
CA GLN A 324 -7.70 16.66 -4.64
C GLN A 324 -7.26 15.44 -5.48
N ARG A 325 -5.96 15.16 -5.46
CA ARG A 325 -5.36 14.07 -6.23
C ARG A 325 -5.39 12.80 -5.41
N GLY A 326 -5.86 11.74 -5.98
CA GLY A 326 -5.82 10.43 -5.33
C GLY A 326 -6.79 9.42 -5.87
N ILE A 327 -6.57 8.21 -5.47
CA ILE A 327 -7.45 7.05 -5.68
C ILE A 327 -7.60 6.29 -4.37
N ALA A 328 -8.62 5.43 -4.27
CA ALA A 328 -8.82 4.52 -3.15
C ALA A 328 -9.13 3.10 -3.67
N GLY A 329 -9.23 2.12 -2.79
CA GLY A 329 -9.70 0.79 -3.14
C GLY A 329 -8.74 -0.35 -2.82
N HIS A 330 -8.42 -0.57 -1.54
CA HIS A 330 -7.55 -1.66 -1.07
C HIS A 330 -7.96 -3.04 -1.61
N GLN A 331 -9.25 -3.31 -1.70
CA GLN A 331 -9.77 -4.60 -2.21
C GLN A 331 -9.53 -4.84 -3.71
N HIS A 332 -9.15 -3.79 -4.47
CA HIS A 332 -8.91 -3.88 -5.91
C HIS A 332 -7.43 -4.16 -6.25
N VAL A 333 -6.52 -3.94 -5.32
CA VAL A 333 -5.07 -3.95 -5.56
C VAL A 333 -4.58 -5.33 -5.96
N LEU A 334 -4.78 -6.34 -5.09
CA LEU A 334 -4.30 -7.71 -5.35
C LEU A 334 -4.85 -8.29 -6.66
N PRO A 335 -6.18 -8.26 -6.93
CA PRO A 335 -6.70 -8.76 -8.19
C PRO A 335 -6.11 -8.07 -9.42
N SER A 336 -6.02 -6.73 -9.41
CA SER A 336 -5.51 -5.96 -10.54
C SER A 336 -4.03 -6.22 -10.81
N LEU A 337 -3.22 -6.27 -9.75
CA LEU A 337 -1.79 -6.56 -9.87
C LEU A 337 -1.52 -8.01 -10.23
N TRP A 338 -2.34 -8.95 -9.77
CA TRP A 338 -2.26 -10.34 -10.20
C TRP A 338 -2.42 -10.48 -11.71
N GLN A 339 -3.46 -9.86 -12.28
CA GLN A 339 -3.67 -9.89 -13.73
C GLN A 339 -2.53 -9.21 -14.51
N THR A 340 -2.00 -8.12 -13.97
CA THR A 340 -0.95 -7.34 -14.64
C THR A 340 0.42 -7.99 -14.52
N LEU A 341 0.83 -8.38 -13.32
CA LEU A 341 2.18 -8.85 -13.06
C LEU A 341 2.30 -10.37 -13.19
N VAL A 342 1.37 -11.15 -12.62
CA VAL A 342 1.47 -12.61 -12.68
C VAL A 342 1.00 -13.13 -14.03
N VAL A 343 -0.24 -12.81 -14.44
CA VAL A 343 -0.81 -13.37 -15.67
C VAL A 343 -0.18 -12.77 -16.91
N SER A 344 -0.02 -11.44 -16.98
CA SER A 344 0.43 -10.76 -18.20
C SER A 344 1.94 -10.61 -18.30
N SER A 345 2.66 -10.46 -17.17
CA SER A 345 4.12 -10.23 -17.14
C SER A 345 4.93 -11.43 -16.67
N GLY A 346 4.27 -12.54 -16.28
CA GLY A 346 4.94 -13.80 -15.93
C GLY A 346 5.64 -13.80 -14.56
N TRP A 347 5.25 -12.90 -13.65
CA TRP A 347 5.73 -12.93 -12.27
C TRP A 347 5.23 -14.18 -11.55
N THR A 348 6.00 -14.62 -10.56
CA THR A 348 5.51 -15.64 -9.62
C THR A 348 4.68 -15.00 -8.50
N ALA A 349 3.91 -15.81 -7.80
CA ALA A 349 3.15 -15.35 -6.63
C ALA A 349 4.09 -14.84 -5.53
N GLU A 350 5.25 -15.48 -5.35
CA GLU A 350 6.27 -15.08 -4.38
C GLU A 350 6.82 -13.68 -4.66
N GLN A 351 7.10 -13.38 -5.93
CA GLN A 351 7.55 -12.04 -6.34
C GLN A 351 6.48 -10.98 -6.06
N LEU A 352 5.20 -11.30 -6.28
CA LEU A 352 4.12 -10.38 -5.97
C LEU A 352 3.96 -10.17 -4.46
N TRP A 353 4.08 -11.24 -3.64
CA TRP A 353 4.04 -11.12 -2.17
C TRP A 353 5.25 -10.39 -1.61
N ASP A 354 6.42 -10.52 -2.24
CA ASP A 354 7.59 -9.75 -1.80
C ASP A 354 7.32 -8.25 -1.84
N VAL A 355 6.68 -7.74 -2.88
CA VAL A 355 6.40 -6.30 -3.03
C VAL A 355 5.08 -5.83 -2.39
N LEU A 356 4.16 -6.74 -2.01
CA LEU A 356 2.89 -6.40 -1.37
C LEU A 356 2.82 -6.73 0.13
N SER A 357 3.74 -7.53 0.65
CA SER A 357 3.71 -8.02 2.03
C SER A 357 5.08 -7.95 2.70
N PHE A 358 6.07 -8.69 2.19
CA PHE A 358 7.36 -8.86 2.87
C PHE A 358 8.24 -7.61 2.75
N GLY A 359 8.43 -7.05 1.56
CA GLY A 359 9.15 -5.79 1.35
C GLY A 359 8.54 -4.62 2.10
N PRO A 360 7.20 -4.41 2.04
CA PRO A 360 6.49 -3.48 2.91
C PRO A 360 6.81 -3.65 4.40
N SER A 361 6.77 -4.88 4.92
CA SER A 361 7.09 -5.15 6.33
C SER A 361 8.53 -4.76 6.68
N ARG A 362 9.49 -5.15 5.83
CA ARG A 362 10.91 -4.77 6.01
C ARG A 362 11.11 -3.25 5.98
N LEU A 363 10.42 -2.55 5.08
CA LEU A 363 10.49 -1.11 4.94
C LEU A 363 9.97 -0.39 6.20
N LEU A 364 8.85 -0.86 6.73
CA LEU A 364 8.27 -0.34 7.98
C LEU A 364 9.05 -0.76 9.23
N GLY A 365 9.91 -1.78 9.13
CA GLY A 365 10.61 -2.35 10.29
C GLY A 365 9.71 -3.15 11.22
N VAL A 366 8.61 -3.71 10.69
CA VAL A 366 7.70 -4.61 11.40
C VAL A 366 8.01 -6.07 11.06
N GLU A 367 7.45 -6.99 11.84
CA GLU A 367 7.56 -8.42 11.56
C GLU A 367 6.90 -8.76 10.21
N GLU A 368 7.60 -9.55 9.39
CA GLU A 368 7.08 -10.00 8.11
C GLU A 368 5.89 -10.94 8.32
N GLU A 369 4.84 -10.72 7.53
CA GLU A 369 3.66 -11.58 7.56
C GLU A 369 4.01 -13.02 7.18
N ARG A 370 3.43 -13.96 7.93
CA ARG A 370 3.72 -15.38 7.77
C ARG A 370 2.53 -16.23 8.19
N LEU A 371 2.26 -17.29 7.45
CA LEU A 371 1.30 -18.30 7.90
C LEU A 371 1.87 -19.05 9.10
N SER A 372 1.16 -19.06 10.20
CA SER A 372 1.54 -19.78 11.41
C SER A 372 0.34 -20.47 12.04
N GLN A 373 0.58 -21.61 12.69
CA GLN A 373 -0.46 -22.33 13.41
C GLN A 373 -1.04 -21.46 14.55
N GLY A 374 -2.36 -21.42 14.67
CA GLY A 374 -3.08 -20.60 15.64
C GLY A 374 -3.30 -19.15 15.19
N SER A 375 -2.76 -18.74 14.05
CA SER A 375 -2.91 -17.38 13.54
C SER A 375 -4.14 -17.22 12.65
N ASN A 376 -4.77 -16.04 12.71
CA ASN A 376 -5.80 -15.59 11.76
C ASN A 376 -5.23 -14.68 10.66
N ARG A 377 -3.90 -14.51 10.57
CA ARG A 377 -3.23 -13.61 9.62
C ARG A 377 -2.97 -14.31 8.28
N TRP A 378 -4.05 -14.63 7.58
CA TRP A 378 -4.03 -15.30 6.29
C TRP A 378 -5.14 -14.77 5.39
N LEU A 379 -4.95 -14.93 4.10
CA LEU A 379 -5.96 -14.71 3.07
C LEU A 379 -6.03 -15.91 2.12
N LEU A 380 -7.20 -16.14 1.55
CA LEU A 380 -7.43 -17.10 0.47
C LEU A 380 -7.82 -16.31 -0.79
N PHE A 381 -6.93 -16.30 -1.76
CA PHE A 381 -7.12 -15.61 -3.03
C PHE A 381 -7.54 -16.58 -4.13
N ASP A 382 -8.64 -16.28 -4.81
CA ASP A 382 -9.10 -17.01 -5.99
C ASP A 382 -8.84 -16.16 -7.24
N PRO A 383 -7.88 -16.54 -8.10
CA PRO A 383 -7.53 -15.75 -9.29
C PRO A 383 -8.57 -15.83 -10.42
N ASP A 384 -9.46 -16.82 -10.39
CA ASP A 384 -10.37 -17.16 -11.50
C ASP A 384 -11.77 -16.57 -11.31
N VAL A 385 -12.12 -16.14 -10.09
CA VAL A 385 -13.39 -15.49 -9.80
C VAL A 385 -13.50 -14.16 -10.51
N ILE A 386 -14.57 -13.97 -11.29
CA ILE A 386 -14.91 -12.67 -11.87
C ILE A 386 -16.04 -12.05 -11.04
N TRP A 387 -15.85 -10.83 -10.60
CA TRP A 387 -16.81 -10.08 -9.80
C TRP A 387 -16.83 -8.61 -10.19
N THR A 388 -17.89 -7.91 -9.82
CA THR A 388 -18.00 -6.47 -10.07
C THR A 388 -18.07 -5.75 -8.72
N PRO A 389 -17.02 -5.00 -8.31
CA PRO A 389 -17.08 -4.22 -7.07
C PRO A 389 -18.18 -3.17 -7.16
N THR A 390 -18.99 -3.07 -6.13
CA THR A 390 -20.05 -2.06 -6.02
C THR A 390 -19.98 -1.38 -4.65
N ARG A 391 -20.51 -0.17 -4.53
CA ARG A 391 -20.61 0.53 -3.25
C ARG A 391 -21.56 -0.12 -2.25
N SER A 392 -22.46 -0.97 -2.72
CA SER A 392 -23.41 -1.71 -1.89
C SER A 392 -22.81 -2.99 -1.27
N ASP A 393 -21.59 -3.37 -1.66
CA ASP A 393 -20.89 -4.50 -1.03
C ASP A 393 -20.64 -4.15 0.46
N PRO A 394 -20.99 -5.02 1.42
CA PRO A 394 -20.79 -4.79 2.85
C PRO A 394 -19.33 -4.47 3.23
N TRP A 395 -18.40 -4.91 2.39
CA TRP A 395 -16.96 -4.71 2.56
C TRP A 395 -16.39 -3.55 1.72
N ALA A 396 -17.24 -2.81 1.00
CA ALA A 396 -16.79 -1.71 0.17
C ALA A 396 -16.21 -0.55 1.00
N SER A 397 -15.20 0.13 0.46
CA SER A 397 -14.77 1.45 0.91
C SER A 397 -15.88 2.47 0.61
N GLN A 398 -16.01 3.49 1.45
CA GLN A 398 -16.91 4.63 1.24
C GLN A 398 -16.43 5.55 0.12
N ALA A 399 -15.15 5.53 -0.21
CA ALA A 399 -14.54 6.43 -1.17
C ALA A 399 -15.22 6.38 -2.54
N ALA A 400 -15.46 7.55 -3.13
CA ALA A 400 -16.05 7.70 -4.44
C ALA A 400 -15.04 7.49 -5.58
N ASN A 401 -13.75 7.73 -5.32
CA ASN A 401 -12.67 7.71 -6.31
C ASN A 401 -11.99 6.33 -6.44
N GLN A 402 -12.77 5.27 -6.42
CA GLN A 402 -12.27 3.91 -6.65
C GLN A 402 -12.26 3.59 -8.15
N PRO A 403 -11.09 3.34 -8.78
CA PRO A 403 -11.01 3.23 -10.25
C PRO A 403 -11.63 1.97 -10.84
N CYS A 404 -11.83 0.91 -10.05
CA CYS A 404 -12.41 -0.37 -10.50
C CYS A 404 -13.88 -0.53 -10.15
N LEU A 405 -14.54 0.50 -9.59
CA LEU A 405 -15.97 0.44 -9.26
C LEU A 405 -16.80 0.21 -10.54
N ASP A 406 -17.82 -0.66 -10.42
CA ASP A 406 -18.76 -1.00 -11.48
C ASP A 406 -18.08 -1.59 -12.75
N GLN A 407 -16.83 -2.08 -12.62
CA GLN A 407 -16.10 -2.75 -13.70
C GLN A 407 -15.84 -4.21 -13.32
N PRO A 408 -15.94 -5.15 -14.29
CA PRO A 408 -15.56 -6.55 -14.04
C PRO A 408 -14.08 -6.66 -13.65
N LEU A 409 -13.81 -7.33 -12.55
CA LEU A 409 -12.47 -7.56 -12.01
C LEU A 409 -12.26 -9.07 -11.86
N SER A 410 -11.14 -9.59 -12.39
CA SER A 410 -10.75 -10.98 -12.26
C SER A 410 -9.83 -11.15 -11.05
N GLY A 411 -10.15 -12.16 -10.23
CA GLY A 411 -9.49 -12.44 -8.96
C GLY A 411 -10.19 -11.76 -7.78
N ARG A 412 -10.28 -12.49 -6.66
CA ARG A 412 -10.88 -11.98 -5.42
C ARG A 412 -10.24 -12.64 -4.20
N VAL A 413 -10.09 -11.90 -3.11
CA VAL A 413 -9.88 -12.49 -1.78
C VAL A 413 -11.23 -13.02 -1.30
N VAL A 414 -11.40 -14.34 -1.40
CA VAL A 414 -12.68 -15.02 -1.08
C VAL A 414 -12.87 -15.24 0.40
N GLN A 415 -11.76 -15.42 1.14
CA GLN A 415 -11.73 -15.52 2.60
C GLN A 415 -10.51 -14.84 3.18
N CYS A 416 -10.63 -14.34 4.41
CA CYS A 416 -9.52 -13.76 5.15
C CYS A 416 -9.74 -13.97 6.65
N GLY A 417 -8.74 -14.48 7.36
CA GLY A 417 -8.85 -14.78 8.78
C GLY A 417 -8.98 -13.55 9.68
N ILE A 418 -8.55 -12.39 9.19
CA ILE A 418 -8.62 -11.11 9.92
C ILE A 418 -9.97 -10.37 9.78
N ARG A 419 -10.95 -10.93 9.09
CA ARG A 419 -12.30 -10.35 9.03
C ARG A 419 -12.90 -10.35 10.43
N THR A 420 -13.28 -9.17 10.90
CA THR A 420 -13.83 -9.02 12.25
C THR A 420 -15.13 -9.81 12.42
N PRO A 421 -15.36 -10.46 13.59
CA PRO A 421 -16.58 -11.22 13.87
C PRO A 421 -17.88 -10.38 13.86
N ALA A 422 -17.77 -9.05 13.90
CA ALA A 422 -18.92 -8.14 13.88
C ALA A 422 -19.60 -8.01 12.50
N CYS A 423 -18.98 -8.53 11.44
CA CYS A 423 -19.62 -8.59 10.13
C CYS A 423 -20.24 -9.96 9.93
N PRO A 424 -21.57 -10.07 9.78
CA PRO A 424 -22.18 -11.36 9.49
C PRO A 424 -21.58 -11.91 8.18
N ALA A 425 -21.10 -13.15 8.24
CA ALA A 425 -20.77 -13.90 7.04
C ALA A 425 -22.10 -14.19 6.34
N ASP A 426 -22.37 -13.49 5.23
CA ASP A 426 -23.42 -13.84 4.28
C ASP A 426 -22.87 -14.78 3.21
#